data_75968f13d5efb88e65a2b63296d3cf0d
#
_entry.id   75968f13d5efb88e65a2b63296d3cf0d
#
_cell.length_a   1.000
_cell.length_b   1.000
_cell.length_c   1.000
_cell.angle_alpha   90.00
_cell.angle_beta   90.00
_cell.angle_gamma   90.00
#
_symmetry.space_group_name_H-M   'P 1'
#
loop_
_entity.id
_entity.type
_entity.pdbx_description
1 polymer ?
#
loop_
_entity_poly.entity_id
_entity_poly.type
_entity_poly.pdbx_seq_one_letter_code
_entity_poly.pdbx_strand_id
1 'polypeptide(L)'
;TRGCPVLSIAAVQFDPLSGKTGAIFYERMSIDAALSYGMPETSTLQWWDRQSAEARDEAFNGSRLPIEVAAELRAFIHNACGWGCIPWGNGSVFDIVILEGWFDRVNPLKDSNDEDIYPWKFWNIADLRTLVRLSGIDVRSIPFTGDKHNALADALHQVKIAHAASINLMSDRLQREEMKPREC
;
A
#
# COMPACT_ATOMS: atom_id res chain seq x y z
N THR A 1 -7.16 -2.66 12.33
CA THR A 1 -6.60 -3.98 12.69
C THR A 1 -6.75 -4.98 11.57
N ARG A 2 -6.06 -6.14 11.67
CA ARG A 2 -6.13 -7.26 10.70
C ARG A 2 -7.57 -7.73 10.42
N GLY A 3 -8.49 -7.55 11.37
CA GLY A 3 -9.89 -7.97 11.27
C GLY A 3 -10.86 -6.89 10.76
N CYS A 4 -10.39 -5.70 10.37
CA CYS A 4 -11.28 -4.64 9.89
C CYS A 4 -11.83 -4.92 8.48
N PRO A 5 -13.01 -4.36 8.13
CA PRO A 5 -13.49 -4.36 6.77
C PRO A 5 -12.59 -3.48 5.90
N VAL A 6 -12.40 -3.86 4.65
CA VAL A 6 -11.67 -3.07 3.65
C VAL A 6 -12.68 -2.54 2.64
N LEU A 7 -12.73 -1.21 2.48
CA LEU A 7 -13.71 -0.54 1.63
C LEU A 7 -13.15 -0.20 0.25
N SER A 8 -11.87 0.15 0.19
CA SER A 8 -11.19 0.42 -1.08
C SER A 8 -9.75 -0.06 -1.04
N ILE A 9 -9.23 -0.44 -2.19
CA ILE A 9 -7.85 -0.87 -2.37
C ILE A 9 -7.29 -0.17 -3.60
N ALA A 10 -6.14 0.47 -3.44
CA ALA A 10 -5.33 0.94 -4.55
C ALA A 10 -3.95 0.32 -4.50
N ALA A 11 -3.44 -0.08 -5.66
CA ALA A 11 -2.07 -0.52 -5.83
C ALA A 11 -1.47 0.08 -7.12
N VAL A 12 -0.27 0.61 -7.01
CA VAL A 12 0.43 1.25 -8.12
C VAL A 12 1.78 0.57 -8.29
N GLN A 13 2.00 -0.02 -9.46
CA GLN A 13 3.32 -0.49 -9.83
C GLN A 13 4.23 0.72 -10.05
N PHE A 14 5.43 0.69 -9.49
CA PHE A 14 6.38 1.80 -9.63
C PHE A 14 7.84 1.34 -9.53
N ASP A 15 8.72 2.17 -10.05
CA ASP A 15 10.15 2.08 -9.86
C ASP A 15 10.61 3.18 -8.89
N PRO A 16 11.13 2.84 -7.70
CA PRO A 16 11.52 3.81 -6.69
C PRO A 16 12.67 4.73 -7.14
N LEU A 17 13.50 4.30 -8.08
CA LEU A 17 14.65 5.10 -8.53
C LEU A 17 14.29 6.11 -9.61
N SER A 18 13.43 5.74 -10.56
CA SER A 18 13.00 6.66 -11.61
C SER A 18 11.71 7.42 -11.26
N GLY A 19 10.96 6.98 -10.25
CA GLY A 19 9.65 7.52 -9.92
C GLY A 19 8.56 7.20 -10.94
N LYS A 20 8.87 6.38 -11.96
CA LYS A 20 7.90 6.00 -13.00
C LYS A 20 6.87 5.04 -12.43
N THR A 21 5.61 5.30 -12.75
CA THR A 21 4.50 4.39 -12.47
C THR A 21 4.20 3.51 -13.66
N GLY A 22 3.78 2.28 -13.40
CA GLY A 22 3.30 1.32 -14.37
C GLY A 22 1.80 1.06 -14.23
N ALA A 23 1.44 -0.22 -14.13
CA ALA A 23 0.05 -0.64 -13.96
C ALA A 23 -0.56 -0.12 -12.66
N ILE A 24 -1.87 0.18 -12.70
CA ILE A 24 -2.64 0.71 -11.58
C ILE A 24 -3.84 -0.19 -11.35
N PHE A 25 -4.10 -0.51 -10.09
CA PHE A 25 -5.30 -1.15 -9.60
C PHE A 25 -6.01 -0.21 -8.64
N TYR A 26 -7.32 -0.05 -8.80
CA TYR A 26 -8.15 0.70 -7.88
C TYR A 26 -9.58 0.17 -7.90
N GLU A 27 -10.04 -0.33 -6.76
CA GLU A 27 -11.40 -0.87 -6.61
C GLU A 27 -12.02 -0.45 -5.29
N ARG A 28 -13.34 -0.22 -5.33
CA ARG A 28 -14.16 0.15 -4.17
C ARG A 28 -15.25 -0.88 -3.96
N MET A 29 -15.31 -1.42 -2.76
CA MET A 29 -16.23 -2.49 -2.39
C MET A 29 -17.52 -1.93 -1.80
N SER A 30 -18.63 -2.65 -2.02
CA SER A 30 -19.88 -2.39 -1.31
C SER A 30 -19.66 -2.50 0.21
N ILE A 31 -20.12 -1.51 0.96
CA ILE A 31 -19.99 -1.51 2.42
C ILE A 31 -20.67 -2.73 3.05
N ASP A 32 -21.88 -3.08 2.59
CA ASP A 32 -22.62 -4.23 3.12
C ASP A 32 -21.87 -5.54 2.89
N ALA A 33 -21.28 -5.70 1.69
CA ALA A 33 -20.45 -6.85 1.38
C ALA A 33 -19.13 -6.85 2.18
N ALA A 34 -18.48 -5.71 2.34
CA ALA A 34 -17.23 -5.59 3.11
C ALA A 34 -17.42 -5.90 4.59
N LEU A 35 -18.55 -5.49 5.19
CA LEU A 35 -18.92 -5.79 6.58
C LEU A 35 -19.13 -7.28 6.83
N SER A 36 -19.43 -8.08 5.81
CA SER A 36 -19.50 -9.54 5.94
C SER A 36 -18.12 -10.20 6.19
N TYR A 37 -17.04 -9.46 5.93
CA TYR A 37 -15.67 -9.95 6.04
C TYR A 37 -14.82 -9.21 7.08
N GLY A 38 -15.42 -8.39 7.93
CA GLY A 38 -14.67 -7.70 8.97
C GLY A 38 -15.55 -6.89 9.91
N MET A 39 -14.99 -6.60 11.08
CA MET A 39 -15.66 -5.79 12.09
C MET A 39 -15.08 -4.37 12.11
N PRO A 40 -15.90 -3.32 11.95
CA PRO A 40 -15.43 -1.95 12.04
C PRO A 40 -15.06 -1.62 13.49
N GLU A 41 -13.97 -0.87 13.66
CA GLU A 41 -13.59 -0.34 14.96
C GLU A 41 -14.30 1.00 15.23
N THR A 42 -14.80 1.18 16.45
CA THR A 42 -15.49 2.40 16.86
C THR A 42 -14.62 3.66 16.62
N SER A 43 -13.31 3.56 16.90
CA SER A 43 -12.38 4.66 16.66
C SER A 43 -12.27 5.04 15.17
N THR A 44 -12.32 4.04 14.28
CA THR A 44 -12.30 4.26 12.83
C THR A 44 -13.60 4.91 12.36
N LEU A 45 -14.75 4.46 12.86
CA LEU A 45 -16.05 5.10 12.55
C LEU A 45 -16.06 6.55 12.98
N GLN A 46 -15.65 6.85 14.23
CA GLN A 46 -15.52 8.21 14.73
C GLN A 46 -14.55 9.08 13.95
N TRP A 47 -13.51 8.47 13.36
CA TRP A 47 -12.57 9.16 12.48
C TRP A 47 -13.25 9.53 11.16
N TRP A 48 -14.00 8.60 10.54
CA TRP A 48 -14.77 8.85 9.33
C TRP A 48 -15.85 9.93 9.52
N ASP A 49 -16.51 9.99 10.68
CA ASP A 49 -17.50 11.02 10.98
C ASP A 49 -16.94 12.45 10.90
N ARG A 50 -15.62 12.60 11.06
CA ARG A 50 -14.91 13.89 10.98
C ARG A 50 -14.36 14.20 9.60
N GLN A 51 -14.46 13.28 8.64
CA GLN A 51 -14.01 13.53 7.27
C GLN A 51 -15.07 14.28 6.46
N SER A 52 -14.65 14.87 5.32
CA SER A 52 -15.57 15.57 4.42
C SER A 52 -16.63 14.63 3.84
N ALA A 53 -17.73 15.20 3.35
CA ALA A 53 -18.79 14.42 2.72
C ALA A 53 -18.27 13.68 1.47
N GLU A 54 -17.43 14.33 0.70
CA GLU A 54 -16.80 13.78 -0.51
C GLU A 54 -15.90 12.58 -0.18
N ALA A 55 -15.07 12.70 0.87
CA ALA A 55 -14.19 11.60 1.31
C ALA A 55 -15.01 10.39 1.80
N ARG A 56 -16.12 10.65 2.50
CA ARG A 56 -17.04 9.58 2.95
C ARG A 56 -17.77 8.94 1.77
N ASP A 57 -18.25 9.74 0.82
CA ASP A 57 -18.90 9.24 -0.39
C ASP A 57 -17.93 8.34 -1.18
N GLU A 58 -16.70 8.78 -1.35
CA GLU A 58 -15.66 8.00 -2.00
C GLU A 58 -15.40 6.66 -1.29
N ALA A 59 -15.33 6.66 0.04
CA ALA A 59 -15.05 5.46 0.81
C ALA A 59 -16.23 4.48 0.89
N PHE A 60 -17.48 5.00 1.00
CA PHE A 60 -18.64 4.18 1.35
C PHE A 60 -19.54 3.81 0.17
N ASN A 61 -19.43 4.46 -0.99
CA ASN A 61 -20.28 4.21 -2.16
C ASN A 61 -19.64 3.28 -3.21
N GLY A 62 -18.76 2.38 -2.76
CA GLY A 62 -18.30 1.29 -3.61
C GLY A 62 -19.41 0.26 -3.90
N SER A 63 -19.24 -0.49 -4.99
CA SER A 63 -20.27 -1.45 -5.45
C SER A 63 -19.73 -2.86 -5.72
N ARG A 64 -18.39 -3.05 -5.67
CA ARG A 64 -17.76 -4.32 -6.00
C ARG A 64 -17.90 -5.33 -4.87
N LEU A 65 -17.92 -6.61 -5.22
CA LEU A 65 -17.88 -7.70 -4.25
C LEU A 65 -16.41 -7.97 -3.81
N PRO A 66 -16.13 -8.09 -2.50
CA PRO A 66 -14.78 -8.35 -2.00
C PRO A 66 -14.11 -9.57 -2.62
N ILE A 67 -14.86 -10.64 -2.88
CA ILE A 67 -14.31 -11.87 -3.47
C ILE A 67 -13.79 -11.65 -4.91
N GLU A 68 -14.49 -10.84 -5.71
CA GLU A 68 -14.07 -10.49 -7.07
C GLU A 68 -12.81 -9.62 -7.03
N VAL A 69 -12.83 -8.59 -6.17
CA VAL A 69 -11.70 -7.67 -5.99
C VAL A 69 -10.45 -8.42 -5.51
N ALA A 70 -10.60 -9.41 -4.62
CA ALA A 70 -9.49 -10.22 -4.15
C ALA A 70 -8.84 -11.05 -5.28
N ALA A 71 -9.67 -11.68 -6.12
CA ALA A 71 -9.18 -12.44 -7.26
C ALA A 71 -8.47 -11.54 -8.29
N GLU A 72 -9.07 -10.38 -8.59
CA GLU A 72 -8.51 -9.39 -9.52
C GLU A 72 -7.21 -8.78 -8.99
N LEU A 73 -7.12 -8.48 -7.69
CA LEU A 73 -5.90 -7.96 -7.08
C LEU A 73 -4.75 -8.98 -7.13
N ARG A 74 -5.03 -10.26 -6.87
CA ARG A 74 -4.02 -11.34 -7.05
C ARG A 74 -3.53 -11.41 -8.49
N ALA A 75 -4.44 -11.37 -9.45
CA ALA A 75 -4.10 -11.38 -10.88
C ALA A 75 -3.30 -10.13 -11.28
N PHE A 76 -3.70 -8.95 -10.79
CA PHE A 76 -2.99 -7.70 -11.02
C PHE A 76 -1.54 -7.76 -10.52
N ILE A 77 -1.33 -8.19 -9.27
CA ILE A 77 0.01 -8.27 -8.69
C ILE A 77 0.88 -9.28 -9.45
N HIS A 78 0.32 -10.44 -9.80
CA HIS A 78 1.03 -11.45 -10.58
C HIS A 78 1.44 -10.92 -11.96
N ASN A 79 0.53 -10.24 -12.66
CA ASN A 79 0.79 -9.69 -13.99
C ASN A 79 1.76 -8.49 -13.97
N ALA A 80 1.70 -7.65 -12.93
CA ALA A 80 2.56 -6.48 -12.81
C ALA A 80 4.00 -6.82 -12.38
N CYS A 81 4.18 -7.77 -11.46
CA CYS A 81 5.46 -8.01 -10.79
C CYS A 81 5.85 -9.49 -10.71
N GLY A 82 4.95 -10.42 -11.01
CA GLY A 82 5.18 -11.86 -10.82
C GLY A 82 5.46 -12.19 -9.35
N TRP A 83 6.18 -13.27 -9.12
CA TRP A 83 6.54 -13.73 -7.77
C TRP A 83 7.60 -12.87 -7.07
N GLY A 84 8.22 -11.92 -7.79
CA GLY A 84 9.20 -10.97 -7.26
C GLY A 84 8.59 -9.69 -6.69
N CYS A 85 7.26 -9.63 -6.50
CA CYS A 85 6.59 -8.47 -5.95
C CYS A 85 7.18 -8.05 -4.60
N ILE A 86 7.47 -6.76 -4.50
CA ILE A 86 7.86 -6.10 -3.24
C ILE A 86 6.71 -5.14 -2.88
N PRO A 87 5.74 -5.57 -2.05
CA PRO A 87 4.65 -4.69 -1.65
C PRO A 87 5.17 -3.63 -0.68
N TRP A 88 4.76 -2.38 -0.92
CA TRP A 88 5.05 -1.24 -0.07
C TRP A 88 3.80 -0.78 0.65
N GLY A 89 3.91 -0.63 1.99
CA GLY A 89 2.87 0.00 2.79
C GLY A 89 3.39 1.29 3.45
N ASN A 90 2.51 2.23 3.68
CA ASN A 90 2.82 3.41 4.50
C ASN A 90 2.65 3.08 5.99
N GLY A 91 3.50 2.20 6.48
CA GLY A 91 3.41 1.41 7.69
C GLY A 91 3.02 -0.02 7.30
N SER A 92 4.00 -0.85 6.92
CA SER A 92 3.76 -2.21 6.42
C SER A 92 2.96 -3.09 7.41
N VAL A 93 3.17 -2.89 8.71
CA VAL A 93 2.38 -3.55 9.77
C VAL A 93 0.93 -3.08 9.85
N PHE A 94 0.55 -2.04 9.12
CA PHE A 94 -0.82 -1.59 8.97
C PHE A 94 -1.38 -2.07 7.62
N ASP A 95 -0.90 -1.53 6.51
CA ASP A 95 -1.48 -1.80 5.18
C ASP A 95 -1.37 -3.28 4.79
N ILE A 96 -0.17 -3.85 4.87
CA ILE A 96 0.08 -5.23 4.43
C ILE A 96 -0.58 -6.24 5.35
N VAL A 97 -0.50 -6.05 6.68
CA VAL A 97 -1.13 -6.95 7.65
C VAL A 97 -2.67 -6.92 7.56
N ILE A 98 -3.26 -5.75 7.28
CA ILE A 98 -4.70 -5.65 7.05
C ILE A 98 -5.06 -6.41 5.77
N LEU A 99 -4.28 -6.24 4.70
CA LEU A 99 -4.56 -6.86 3.41
C LEU A 99 -4.38 -8.39 3.45
N GLU A 100 -3.37 -8.91 4.15
CA GLU A 100 -3.22 -10.35 4.42
C GLU A 100 -4.43 -10.91 5.18
N GLY A 101 -4.81 -10.27 6.30
CA GLY A 101 -5.98 -10.68 7.05
C GLY A 101 -7.30 -10.54 6.27
N TRP A 102 -7.37 -9.63 5.32
CA TRP A 102 -8.51 -9.53 4.41
C TRP A 102 -8.53 -10.68 3.40
N PHE A 103 -7.39 -11.06 2.80
CA PHE A 103 -7.28 -12.23 1.94
C PHE A 103 -7.70 -13.51 2.67
N ASP A 104 -7.27 -13.68 3.93
CA ASP A 104 -7.64 -14.87 4.74
C ASP A 104 -9.16 -15.03 4.90
N ARG A 105 -9.90 -13.93 4.95
CA ARG A 105 -11.36 -13.95 5.13
C ARG A 105 -12.14 -13.98 3.82
N VAL A 106 -11.62 -13.31 2.79
CA VAL A 106 -12.35 -13.09 1.53
C VAL A 106 -12.01 -14.15 0.49
N ASN A 107 -10.73 -14.50 0.36
CA ASN A 107 -10.23 -15.41 -0.66
C ASN A 107 -9.02 -16.18 -0.14
N PRO A 108 -9.21 -17.05 0.87
CA PRO A 108 -8.12 -17.85 1.44
C PRO A 108 -7.56 -18.81 0.40
N LEU A 109 -6.24 -18.82 0.28
CA LEU A 109 -5.52 -19.82 -0.51
C LEU A 109 -4.46 -20.46 0.36
N LYS A 110 -4.32 -21.78 0.24
CA LYS A 110 -3.35 -22.58 0.97
C LYS A 110 -2.43 -23.32 0.00
N ASP A 111 -1.22 -23.54 0.44
CA ASP A 111 -0.28 -24.44 -0.26
C ASP A 111 -0.48 -25.91 0.17
N SER A 112 0.39 -26.79 -0.33
CA SER A 112 0.36 -28.22 0.01
C SER A 112 0.67 -28.53 1.48
N ASN A 113 1.18 -27.57 2.24
CA ASN A 113 1.52 -27.70 3.65
C ASN A 113 0.49 -27.00 4.56
N ASP A 114 -0.65 -26.58 4.01
CA ASP A 114 -1.69 -25.78 4.68
C ASP A 114 -1.22 -24.39 5.14
N GLU A 115 -0.16 -23.85 4.53
CA GLU A 115 0.30 -22.50 4.77
C GLU A 115 -0.42 -21.47 3.88
N ASP A 116 -0.67 -20.27 4.41
CA ASP A 116 -1.36 -19.19 3.69
C ASP A 116 -0.53 -18.68 2.51
N ILE A 117 -1.17 -18.56 1.33
CA ILE A 117 -0.56 -18.03 0.11
C ILE A 117 -1.04 -16.61 -0.12
N TYR A 118 -0.10 -15.66 -0.05
CA TYR A 118 -0.31 -14.27 -0.49
C TYR A 118 0.35 -14.03 -1.85
N PRO A 119 -0.02 -12.97 -2.60
CA PRO A 119 0.58 -12.66 -3.89
C PRO A 119 2.01 -12.07 -3.77
N TRP A 120 2.60 -12.12 -2.61
CA TRP A 120 4.00 -11.76 -2.30
C TRP A 120 4.59 -12.72 -1.28
N LYS A 121 5.90 -12.64 -1.11
CA LYS A 121 6.63 -13.36 -0.07
C LYS A 121 6.81 -12.47 1.15
N PHE A 122 6.64 -13.01 2.36
CA PHE A 122 6.72 -12.22 3.60
C PHE A 122 8.06 -11.48 3.77
N TRP A 123 9.15 -12.01 3.22
CA TRP A 123 10.47 -11.38 3.27
C TRP A 123 10.68 -10.27 2.23
N ASN A 124 9.72 -10.06 1.32
CA ASN A 124 9.77 -8.99 0.34
C ASN A 124 9.00 -7.72 0.76
N ILE A 125 8.36 -7.74 1.93
CA ILE A 125 7.57 -6.60 2.41
C ILE A 125 8.49 -5.40 2.67
N ALA A 126 8.13 -4.25 2.11
CA ALA A 126 8.82 -2.98 2.31
C ALA A 126 7.95 -1.97 3.08
N ASP A 127 8.61 -1.05 3.78
CA ASP A 127 7.94 -0.05 4.62
C ASP A 127 8.39 1.37 4.25
N LEU A 128 7.44 2.18 3.81
CA LEU A 128 7.70 3.55 3.38
C LEU A 128 8.16 4.44 4.54
N ARG A 129 7.61 4.27 5.73
CA ARG A 129 8.00 5.09 6.90
C ARG A 129 9.42 4.83 7.32
N THR A 130 9.88 3.59 7.21
CA THR A 130 11.27 3.23 7.46
C THR A 130 12.20 3.87 6.43
N LEU A 131 11.85 3.80 5.14
CA LEU A 131 12.60 4.46 4.08
C LEU A 131 12.71 5.97 4.30
N VAL A 132 11.60 6.63 4.63
CA VAL A 132 11.56 8.07 4.93
C VAL A 132 12.47 8.42 6.11
N ARG A 133 12.44 7.64 7.20
CA ARG A 133 13.33 7.88 8.35
C ARG A 133 14.81 7.78 7.98
N LEU A 134 15.16 6.75 7.20
CA LEU A 134 16.55 6.53 6.79
C LEU A 134 17.03 7.60 5.82
N SER A 135 16.16 8.07 4.94
CA SER A 135 16.50 9.10 3.96
C SER A 135 16.59 10.52 4.54
N GLY A 136 15.91 10.79 5.67
CA GLY A 136 15.91 12.12 6.27
C GLY A 136 15.13 13.19 5.49
N ILE A 137 14.35 12.83 4.45
CA ILE A 137 13.56 13.82 3.70
C ILE A 137 12.42 14.41 4.54
N ASP A 138 12.06 15.66 4.28
CA ASP A 138 10.82 16.25 4.80
C ASP A 138 9.66 15.94 3.85
N VAL A 139 8.82 14.98 4.23
CA VAL A 139 7.65 14.56 3.45
C VAL A 139 6.65 15.70 3.20
N ARG A 140 6.64 16.73 4.07
CA ARG A 140 5.75 17.90 3.93
C ARG A 140 6.15 18.79 2.76
N SER A 141 7.38 18.68 2.27
CA SER A 141 7.85 19.39 1.07
C SER A 141 7.31 18.79 -0.23
N ILE A 142 6.76 17.57 -0.18
CA ILE A 142 6.23 16.87 -1.36
C ILE A 142 4.74 17.17 -1.46
N PRO A 143 4.29 17.92 -2.50
CA PRO A 143 2.92 18.34 -2.61
C PRO A 143 1.99 17.15 -2.88
N PHE A 144 0.90 17.07 -2.10
CA PHE A 144 -0.18 16.13 -2.34
C PHE A 144 -1.01 16.60 -3.55
N THR A 145 -1.42 15.65 -4.39
CA THR A 145 -2.26 15.93 -5.57
C THR A 145 -3.44 14.96 -5.56
N GLY A 146 -4.64 15.49 -5.72
CA GLY A 146 -5.90 14.74 -5.68
C GLY A 146 -6.64 14.91 -4.35
N ASP A 147 -7.65 14.10 -4.13
CA ASP A 147 -8.49 14.15 -2.95
C ASP A 147 -7.87 13.32 -1.82
N LYS A 148 -7.73 13.93 -0.64
CA LYS A 148 -7.24 13.21 0.55
C LYS A 148 -8.21 12.09 0.92
N HIS A 149 -7.64 10.96 1.35
CA HIS A 149 -8.38 9.75 1.74
C HIS A 149 -9.00 8.99 0.55
N ASN A 150 -8.72 9.40 -0.69
CA ASN A 150 -8.89 8.54 -1.86
C ASN A 150 -7.69 7.60 -1.94
N ALA A 151 -7.92 6.29 -1.91
CA ALA A 151 -6.86 5.29 -1.82
C ALA A 151 -5.86 5.38 -2.99
N LEU A 152 -6.33 5.72 -4.21
CA LEU A 152 -5.45 5.88 -5.36
C LEU A 152 -4.60 7.16 -5.28
N ALA A 153 -5.19 8.27 -4.87
CA ALA A 153 -4.44 9.52 -4.69
C ALA A 153 -3.38 9.38 -3.60
N ASP A 154 -3.71 8.70 -2.49
CA ASP A 154 -2.78 8.38 -1.41
C ASP A 154 -1.64 7.47 -1.90
N ALA A 155 -1.93 6.41 -2.67
CA ALA A 155 -0.92 5.52 -3.23
C ALA A 155 0.02 6.25 -4.20
N LEU A 156 -0.50 7.08 -5.09
CA LEU A 156 0.31 7.89 -6.00
C LEU A 156 1.19 8.91 -5.27
N HIS A 157 0.69 9.49 -4.18
CA HIS A 157 1.50 10.36 -3.32
C HIS A 157 2.63 9.59 -2.62
N GLN A 158 2.35 8.38 -2.14
CA GLN A 158 3.34 7.50 -1.54
C GLN A 158 4.46 7.12 -2.53
N VAL A 159 4.14 6.93 -3.81
CA VAL A 159 5.15 6.73 -4.86
C VAL A 159 6.11 7.91 -4.96
N LYS A 160 5.58 9.15 -4.94
CA LYS A 160 6.42 10.36 -4.96
C LYS A 160 7.36 10.43 -3.75
N ILE A 161 6.84 10.09 -2.57
CA ILE A 161 7.63 10.04 -1.33
C ILE A 161 8.71 8.96 -1.43
N ALA A 162 8.36 7.75 -1.87
CA ALA A 162 9.30 6.64 -2.01
C ALA A 162 10.43 6.98 -2.99
N HIS A 163 10.10 7.61 -4.12
CA HIS A 163 11.08 8.07 -5.09
C HIS A 163 12.03 9.12 -4.49
N ALA A 164 11.50 10.18 -3.89
CA ALA A 164 12.33 11.23 -3.27
C ALA A 164 13.26 10.69 -2.19
N ALA A 165 12.75 9.80 -1.33
CA ALA A 165 13.52 9.16 -0.28
C ALA A 165 14.64 8.25 -0.83
N SER A 166 14.35 7.50 -1.89
CA SER A 166 15.32 6.61 -2.54
C SER A 166 16.46 7.40 -3.18
N ILE A 167 16.14 8.49 -3.88
CA ILE A 167 17.15 9.36 -4.51
C ILE A 167 18.04 10.01 -3.44
N ASN A 168 17.46 10.50 -2.33
CA ASN A 168 18.24 11.13 -1.26
C ASN A 168 19.23 10.16 -0.64
N LEU A 169 18.80 8.93 -0.33
CA LEU A 169 19.68 7.88 0.20
C LEU A 169 20.82 7.52 -0.76
N MET A 170 20.56 7.46 -2.06
CA MET A 170 21.60 7.18 -3.06
C MET A 170 22.61 8.32 -3.12
N SER A 171 22.15 9.56 -3.13
CA SER A 171 23.04 10.75 -3.14
C SER A 171 23.93 10.80 -1.93
N ASP A 172 23.39 10.57 -0.73
CA ASP A 172 24.15 10.52 0.51
C ASP A 172 25.22 9.41 0.51
N ARG A 173 24.87 8.25 -0.08
CA ARG A 173 25.79 7.13 -0.20
C ARG A 173 26.99 7.48 -1.11
N LEU A 174 26.71 8.06 -2.28
CA LEU A 174 27.75 8.46 -3.23
C LEU A 174 28.69 9.49 -2.62
N GLN A 175 28.17 10.52 -1.93
CA GLN A 175 28.99 11.51 -1.25
C GLN A 175 29.90 10.90 -0.19
N ARG A 176 29.40 9.93 0.59
CA ARG A 176 30.23 9.22 1.60
C ARG A 176 31.31 8.35 0.97
N GLU A 177 31.06 7.74 -0.19
CA GLU A 177 32.04 6.95 -0.92
C GLU A 177 33.17 7.84 -1.49
N GLU A 178 32.82 9.04 -2.01
CA GLU A 178 33.80 10.02 -2.51
C GLU A 178 34.67 10.62 -1.40
N MET A 179 34.16 10.73 -0.16
CA MET A 179 34.89 11.27 0.99
C MET A 179 35.81 10.26 1.65
N LYS A 180 35.79 8.97 1.28
CA LYS A 180 36.74 8.00 1.82
C LYS A 180 38.18 8.32 1.34
N PRO A 181 39.18 8.36 2.21
CA PRO A 181 40.58 8.51 1.80
C PRO A 181 40.91 7.38 0.83
N ARG A 182 41.50 7.71 -0.31
CA ARG A 182 42.15 6.70 -1.17
C ARG A 182 43.28 6.11 -0.38
N GLU A 183 43.12 4.86 0.06
CA GLU A 183 44.26 4.13 0.64
C GLU A 183 45.32 4.01 -0.46
N CYS A 184 46.51 4.57 -0.15
CA CYS A 184 47.68 4.48 -1.01
C CYS A 184 48.32 3.11 -0.89
#